data_ddc52bc4094a0cfaa3ae3b816ac31ef2
#
_entry.id   ddc52bc4094a0cfaa3ae3b816ac31ef2
#
_cell.length_a   1.000
_cell.length_b   1.000
_cell.length_c   1.000
_cell.angle_alpha   90.00
_cell.angle_beta   90.00
_cell.angle_gamma   90.00
#
_symmetry.space_group_name_H-M   'P 1'
#
loop_
_entity.id
_entity.type
_entity.pdbx_description
1 polymer ?
#
loop_
_entity_poly.entity_id
_entity_poly.type
_entity_poly.pdbx_seq_one_letter_code
_entity_poly.pdbx_strand_id
1 'polypeptide(L)'
;TEGIQFADAEVARYGGQVLSGFGAIHQEAAQVLAENTYNRYADVVDFIGRRFDDIYRTVALESVRGSVVGYETWQEVAKNFREQLAEHGVTGFVDKSNREWNMRTYAEMVARTSTMECHLEGTKNRLLEYGHDLVKVSTHRGACEKCIPWQGKVLSLTGRTPGYPTLQEAKDAGLFHPRCRHAYGLYIDLDAAIEALSG
;
A
#
# COMPACT_ATOMS: atom_id res chain seq x y z
N THR A 1 9.76 -4.17 1.12
CA THR A 1 10.81 -4.27 2.16
C THR A 1 10.51 -3.42 3.37
N GLU A 2 10.15 -2.13 3.25
CA GLU A 2 9.84 -1.27 4.41
C GLU A 2 8.71 -1.82 5.29
N GLY A 3 7.61 -2.29 4.71
CA GLY A 3 6.50 -2.89 5.46
C GLY A 3 6.89 -4.17 6.19
N ILE A 4 7.80 -4.97 5.62
CA ILE A 4 8.35 -6.15 6.27
C ILE A 4 9.22 -5.74 7.46
N GLN A 5 10.15 -4.81 7.26
CA GLN A 5 11.02 -4.29 8.33
C GLN A 5 10.23 -3.65 9.46
N PHE A 6 9.15 -2.93 9.13
CA PHE A 6 8.25 -2.36 10.10
C PHE A 6 7.56 -3.45 10.95
N ALA A 7 7.02 -4.50 10.32
CA ALA A 7 6.38 -5.61 11.01
C ALA A 7 7.38 -6.41 11.87
N ASP A 8 8.59 -6.65 11.35
CA ASP A 8 9.67 -7.31 12.11
C ASP A 8 10.06 -6.51 13.37
N ALA A 9 10.17 -5.18 13.25
CA ALA A 9 10.47 -4.30 14.37
C ALA A 9 9.33 -4.29 15.42
N GLU A 10 8.07 -4.33 14.99
CA GLU A 10 6.92 -4.43 15.90
C GLU A 10 6.90 -5.78 16.64
N VAL A 11 7.11 -6.89 15.92
CA VAL A 11 7.19 -8.23 16.54
C VAL A 11 8.34 -8.32 17.54
N ALA A 12 9.52 -7.79 17.20
CA ALA A 12 10.67 -7.73 18.10
C ALA A 12 10.38 -6.90 19.37
N ARG A 13 9.63 -5.80 19.26
CA ARG A 13 9.22 -4.95 20.38
C ARG A 13 8.40 -5.72 21.41
N TYR A 14 7.61 -6.68 20.98
CA TYR A 14 6.79 -7.54 21.84
C TYR A 14 7.47 -8.87 22.20
N GLY A 15 8.79 -8.99 21.94
CA GLY A 15 9.59 -10.17 22.31
C GLY A 15 9.44 -11.37 21.37
N GLY A 16 8.82 -11.19 20.22
CA GLY A 16 8.70 -12.23 19.20
C GLY A 16 10.00 -12.48 18.43
N GLN A 17 10.14 -13.68 17.87
CA GLN A 17 11.28 -14.05 17.02
C GLN A 17 11.11 -13.51 15.61
N VAL A 18 12.12 -12.79 15.09
CA VAL A 18 12.09 -12.24 13.73
C VAL A 18 12.44 -13.34 12.72
N LEU A 19 11.55 -13.54 11.72
CA LEU A 19 11.79 -14.49 10.63
C LEU A 19 12.79 -13.91 9.61
N SER A 20 13.65 -14.75 9.08
CA SER A 20 14.60 -14.35 8.03
C SER A 20 14.04 -14.69 6.64
N GLY A 21 14.23 -13.75 5.69
CA GLY A 21 13.98 -13.97 4.28
C GLY A 21 12.74 -13.30 3.69
N PHE A 22 12.73 -13.24 2.37
CA PHE A 22 11.63 -12.71 1.53
C PHE A 22 10.90 -13.89 0.91
N GLY A 23 9.78 -14.31 1.51
CA GLY A 23 9.03 -15.51 1.11
C GLY A 23 8.27 -15.36 -0.22
N ALA A 24 7.77 -16.48 -0.75
CA ALA A 24 6.99 -16.53 -2.01
C ALA A 24 5.74 -15.64 -1.96
N ILE A 25 5.09 -15.54 -0.80
CA ILE A 25 3.93 -14.65 -0.58
C ILE A 25 4.26 -13.18 -0.88
N HIS A 26 5.46 -12.72 -0.51
CA HIS A 26 5.86 -11.34 -0.78
C HIS A 26 6.16 -11.10 -2.27
N GLN A 27 6.66 -12.11 -2.98
CA GLN A 27 6.90 -12.02 -4.43
C GLN A 27 5.57 -11.94 -5.18
N GLU A 28 4.61 -12.78 -4.82
CA GLU A 28 3.27 -12.78 -5.41
C GLU A 28 2.53 -11.46 -5.11
N ALA A 29 2.59 -10.98 -3.87
CA ALA A 29 2.01 -9.69 -3.49
C ALA A 29 2.66 -8.52 -4.28
N ALA A 30 3.97 -8.54 -4.48
CA ALA A 30 4.66 -7.54 -5.29
C ALA A 30 4.20 -7.56 -6.75
N GLN A 31 3.97 -8.74 -7.32
CA GLN A 31 3.46 -8.87 -8.68
C GLN A 31 2.01 -8.37 -8.79
N VAL A 32 1.13 -8.77 -7.86
CA VAL A 32 -0.27 -8.29 -7.84
C VAL A 32 -0.33 -6.76 -7.67
N LEU A 33 0.51 -6.19 -6.82
CA LEU A 33 0.59 -4.74 -6.66
C LEU A 33 1.09 -4.03 -7.92
N ALA A 34 2.07 -4.61 -8.61
CA ALA A 34 2.55 -4.09 -9.89
C ALA A 34 1.44 -4.11 -10.96
N GLU A 35 0.68 -5.22 -11.05
CA GLU A 35 -0.45 -5.36 -11.97
C GLU A 35 -1.60 -4.39 -11.61
N ASN A 36 -1.95 -4.25 -10.33
CA ASN A 36 -2.96 -3.29 -9.88
C ASN A 36 -2.55 -1.84 -10.18
N THR A 37 -1.28 -1.52 -10.01
CA THR A 37 -0.76 -0.20 -10.36
C THR A 37 -0.80 0.01 -11.87
N TYR A 38 -0.43 -0.99 -12.65
CA TYR A 38 -0.58 -0.97 -14.11
C TYR A 38 -2.03 -0.72 -14.53
N ASN A 39 -2.99 -1.45 -13.95
CA ASN A 39 -4.40 -1.29 -14.28
C ASN A 39 -4.94 0.12 -13.95
N ARG A 40 -4.46 0.75 -12.88
CA ARG A 40 -4.77 2.16 -12.58
C ARG A 40 -4.21 3.12 -13.64
N TYR A 41 -3.05 2.81 -14.18
CA TYR A 41 -2.47 3.56 -15.29
C TYR A 41 -3.16 3.26 -16.62
N ALA A 42 -3.69 2.06 -16.83
CA ALA A 42 -4.38 1.67 -18.07
C ALA A 42 -5.60 2.55 -18.38
N ASP A 43 -6.26 3.12 -17.35
CA ASP A 43 -7.31 4.12 -17.53
C ASP A 43 -6.84 5.39 -18.27
N VAL A 44 -5.55 5.65 -18.27
CA VAL A 44 -4.90 6.76 -18.99
C VAL A 44 -4.54 6.35 -20.41
N VAL A 45 -4.16 5.09 -20.60
CA VAL A 45 -3.67 4.54 -21.88
C VAL A 45 -4.76 4.55 -22.94
N ASP A 46 -6.01 4.24 -22.61
CA ASP A 46 -7.15 4.31 -23.53
C ASP A 46 -7.32 5.72 -24.14
N PHE A 47 -6.80 6.74 -23.48
CA PHE A 47 -6.87 8.13 -23.93
C PHE A 47 -5.69 8.58 -24.79
N ILE A 48 -4.50 8.00 -24.57
CA ILE A 48 -3.25 8.40 -25.27
C ILE A 48 -3.02 7.59 -26.55
N GLY A 49 -3.78 6.53 -26.76
CA GLY A 49 -3.72 5.67 -27.93
C GLY A 49 -2.63 4.58 -27.83
N ARG A 50 -2.85 3.49 -28.55
CA ARG A 50 -2.05 2.24 -28.53
C ARG A 50 -0.54 2.43 -28.73
N ARG A 51 -0.10 3.55 -29.30
CA ARG A 51 1.31 3.84 -29.58
C ARG A 51 2.14 4.09 -28.31
N PHE A 52 1.49 4.49 -27.21
CA PHE A 52 2.13 4.77 -25.92
C PHE A 52 1.95 3.65 -24.90
N ASP A 53 1.15 2.63 -25.22
CA ASP A 53 0.80 1.54 -24.30
C ASP A 53 2.04 0.81 -23.80
N ASP A 54 2.93 0.40 -24.68
CA ASP A 54 4.16 -0.33 -24.33
C ASP A 54 5.13 0.53 -23.52
N ILE A 55 5.27 1.79 -23.86
CA ILE A 55 6.16 2.73 -23.17
C ILE A 55 5.63 2.97 -21.76
N TYR A 56 4.34 3.26 -21.67
CA TYR A 56 3.69 3.53 -20.40
C TYR A 56 3.72 2.31 -19.48
N ARG A 57 3.46 1.13 -20.00
CA ARG A 57 3.54 -0.13 -19.29
C ARG A 57 4.93 -0.40 -18.74
N THR A 58 5.95 -0.25 -19.54
CA THR A 58 7.34 -0.46 -19.14
C THR A 58 7.74 0.54 -18.04
N VAL A 59 7.48 1.83 -18.25
CA VAL A 59 7.80 2.90 -17.31
C VAL A 59 7.07 2.71 -15.97
N ALA A 60 5.77 2.37 -16.03
CA ALA A 60 4.99 2.16 -14.81
C ALA A 60 5.50 0.95 -14.01
N LEU A 61 5.75 -0.18 -14.68
CA LEU A 61 6.26 -1.39 -14.03
C LEU A 61 7.65 -1.20 -13.43
N GLU A 62 8.55 -0.52 -14.13
CA GLU A 62 9.91 -0.24 -13.62
C GLU A 62 9.86 0.70 -12.42
N SER A 63 9.07 1.78 -12.51
CA SER A 63 8.90 2.73 -11.42
C SER A 63 8.32 2.07 -10.14
N VAL A 64 7.32 1.19 -10.29
CA VAL A 64 6.74 0.47 -9.15
C VAL A 64 7.72 -0.54 -8.56
N ARG A 65 8.48 -1.25 -9.41
CA ARG A 65 9.49 -2.20 -8.92
C ARG A 65 10.53 -1.54 -8.02
N GLY A 66 11.05 -0.37 -8.39
CA GLY A 66 11.99 0.40 -7.56
C GLY A 66 11.44 0.68 -6.17
N SER A 67 10.18 1.11 -6.08
CA SER A 67 9.50 1.38 -4.80
C SER A 67 9.21 0.10 -3.99
N VAL A 68 8.75 -0.98 -4.64
CA VAL A 68 8.44 -2.27 -3.99
C VAL A 68 9.68 -2.92 -3.39
N VAL A 69 10.81 -2.84 -4.08
CA VAL A 69 12.08 -3.41 -3.62
C VAL A 69 12.78 -2.50 -2.59
N GLY A 70 12.30 -1.26 -2.40
CA GLY A 70 12.79 -0.35 -1.36
C GLY A 70 14.10 0.35 -1.69
N TYR A 71 14.46 0.44 -2.97
CA TYR A 71 15.65 1.16 -3.43
C TYR A 71 15.37 2.63 -3.75
N GLU A 72 14.12 2.99 -3.99
CA GLU A 72 13.73 4.34 -4.39
C GLU A 72 12.61 4.89 -3.49
N THR A 73 12.69 6.17 -3.18
CA THR A 73 11.61 6.90 -2.50
C THR A 73 10.46 7.17 -3.50
N TRP A 74 9.24 7.37 -3.00
CA TRP A 74 8.11 7.72 -3.87
C TRP A 74 8.38 9.02 -4.68
N GLN A 75 9.20 9.93 -4.16
CA GLN A 75 9.59 11.17 -4.86
C GLN A 75 10.48 10.87 -6.08
N GLU A 76 11.43 9.94 -5.92
CA GLU A 76 12.30 9.49 -7.02
C GLU A 76 11.50 8.74 -8.05
N VAL A 77 10.62 7.83 -7.65
CA VAL A 77 9.69 7.12 -8.55
C VAL A 77 8.82 8.10 -9.34
N ALA A 78 8.21 9.08 -8.67
CA ALA A 78 7.39 10.10 -9.33
C ALA A 78 8.18 10.98 -10.30
N LYS A 79 9.42 11.30 -9.94
CA LYS A 79 10.33 12.08 -10.79
C LYS A 79 10.69 11.29 -12.04
N ASN A 80 11.20 10.08 -11.88
CA ASN A 80 11.63 9.19 -12.97
C ASN A 80 10.47 8.91 -13.93
N PHE A 81 9.29 8.59 -13.41
CA PHE A 81 8.08 8.36 -14.19
C PHE A 81 7.71 9.58 -15.04
N ARG A 82 7.70 10.77 -14.45
CA ARG A 82 7.41 12.01 -15.16
C ARG A 82 8.44 12.32 -16.25
N GLU A 83 9.73 12.16 -15.95
CA GLU A 83 10.80 12.43 -16.90
C GLU A 83 10.72 11.51 -18.10
N GLN A 84 10.53 10.22 -17.90
CA GLN A 84 10.36 9.24 -18.98
C GLN A 84 9.11 9.52 -19.84
N LEU A 85 7.98 9.88 -19.24
CA LEU A 85 6.79 10.28 -20.02
C LEU A 85 6.98 11.58 -20.78
N ALA A 86 7.69 12.55 -20.20
CA ALA A 86 8.01 13.81 -20.86
C ALA A 86 8.94 13.62 -22.07
N GLU A 87 9.90 12.71 -22.03
CA GLU A 87 10.75 12.32 -23.14
C GLU A 87 9.92 11.80 -24.34
N HIS A 88 8.75 11.19 -24.04
CA HIS A 88 7.78 10.73 -25.02
C HIS A 88 6.69 11.77 -25.38
N GLY A 89 6.84 13.02 -24.91
CA GLY A 89 5.92 14.12 -25.21
C GLY A 89 4.62 14.13 -24.39
N VAL A 90 4.52 13.32 -23.33
CA VAL A 90 3.31 13.25 -22.48
C VAL A 90 3.48 14.20 -21.29
N THR A 91 2.78 15.34 -21.31
CA THR A 91 2.86 16.37 -20.27
C THR A 91 1.60 16.47 -19.39
N GLY A 92 0.49 15.88 -19.82
CA GLY A 92 -0.78 15.88 -19.11
C GLY A 92 -1.84 15.05 -19.84
N PHE A 93 -3.00 14.85 -19.22
CA PHE A 93 -4.12 14.13 -19.79
C PHE A 93 -5.45 14.49 -19.10
N VAL A 94 -6.56 14.07 -19.71
CA VAL A 94 -7.91 14.16 -19.15
C VAL A 94 -8.37 12.74 -18.79
N ASP A 95 -8.83 12.52 -17.57
CA ASP A 95 -9.32 11.21 -17.15
C ASP A 95 -10.77 10.93 -17.61
N LYS A 96 -11.26 9.70 -17.37
CA LYS A 96 -12.64 9.29 -17.71
C LYS A 96 -13.74 10.14 -17.04
N SER A 97 -13.39 10.83 -15.95
CA SER A 97 -14.29 11.77 -15.25
C SER A 97 -14.15 13.21 -15.74
N ASN A 98 -13.52 13.42 -16.90
CA ASN A 98 -13.25 14.71 -17.52
C ASN A 98 -12.44 15.68 -16.63
N ARG A 99 -11.53 15.13 -15.78
CA ARG A 99 -10.62 15.92 -14.97
C ARG A 99 -9.29 16.06 -15.69
N GLU A 100 -8.83 17.30 -15.81
CA GLU A 100 -7.50 17.58 -16.32
C GLU A 100 -6.43 17.24 -15.27
N TRP A 101 -5.48 16.43 -15.66
CA TRP A 101 -4.35 16.06 -14.82
C TRP A 101 -3.06 16.64 -15.40
N ASN A 102 -2.35 17.38 -14.57
CA ASN A 102 -0.94 17.64 -14.81
C ASN A 102 -0.16 16.36 -14.48
N MET A 103 0.75 15.95 -15.36
CA MET A 103 1.50 14.71 -15.19
C MET A 103 2.29 14.64 -13.89
N ARG A 104 2.82 15.77 -13.42
CA ARG A 104 3.51 15.85 -12.13
C ARG A 104 2.60 15.45 -10.96
N THR A 105 1.43 16.08 -10.88
CA THR A 105 0.47 15.82 -9.81
C THR A 105 -0.05 14.38 -9.84
N TYR A 106 -0.24 13.84 -11.04
CA TYR A 106 -0.66 12.46 -11.23
C TYR A 106 0.42 11.48 -10.80
N ALA A 107 1.66 11.64 -11.29
CA ALA A 107 2.79 10.79 -10.94
C ALA A 107 3.05 10.78 -9.42
N GLU A 108 3.02 11.94 -8.77
CA GLU A 108 3.13 12.04 -7.32
C GLU A 108 2.00 11.30 -6.58
N MET A 109 0.76 11.42 -7.07
CA MET A 109 -0.37 10.72 -6.46
C MET A 109 -0.22 9.21 -6.58
N VAL A 110 0.11 8.70 -7.75
CA VAL A 110 0.26 7.27 -7.99
C VAL A 110 1.44 6.71 -7.22
N ALA A 111 2.61 7.33 -7.30
CA ALA A 111 3.81 6.87 -6.60
C ALA A 111 3.57 6.78 -5.08
N ARG A 112 3.00 7.82 -4.47
CA ARG A 112 2.67 7.81 -3.02
C ARG A 112 1.67 6.71 -2.66
N THR A 113 0.63 6.55 -3.47
CA THR A 113 -0.42 5.57 -3.21
C THR A 113 0.14 4.15 -3.32
N SER A 114 0.89 3.86 -4.38
CA SER A 114 1.50 2.54 -4.60
C SER A 114 2.54 2.21 -3.53
N THR A 115 3.39 3.17 -3.13
CA THR A 115 4.35 2.98 -2.04
C THR A 115 3.65 2.66 -0.72
N MET A 116 2.56 3.37 -0.39
CA MET A 116 1.79 3.09 0.81
C MET A 116 1.11 1.72 0.75
N GLU A 117 0.56 1.34 -0.38
CA GLU A 117 -0.04 0.01 -0.57
C GLU A 117 0.98 -1.11 -0.41
N CYS A 118 2.18 -0.94 -0.98
CA CYS A 118 3.28 -1.89 -0.80
C CYS A 118 3.69 -2.03 0.67
N HIS A 119 3.80 -0.89 1.37
CA HIS A 119 4.11 -0.89 2.80
C HIS A 119 3.04 -1.64 3.61
N LEU A 120 1.76 -1.32 3.39
CA LEU A 120 0.65 -1.95 4.10
C LEU A 120 0.57 -3.46 3.79
N GLU A 121 0.70 -3.85 2.53
CA GLU A 121 0.64 -5.26 2.14
C GLU A 121 1.85 -6.05 2.68
N GLY A 122 3.05 -5.47 2.63
CA GLY A 122 4.25 -6.06 3.25
C GLY A 122 4.10 -6.24 4.76
N THR A 123 3.54 -5.24 5.45
CA THR A 123 3.23 -5.31 6.88
C THR A 123 2.23 -6.42 7.18
N LYS A 124 1.10 -6.47 6.43
CA LYS A 124 0.07 -7.50 6.57
C LYS A 124 0.66 -8.90 6.41
N ASN A 125 1.35 -9.15 5.30
CA ASN A 125 1.89 -10.48 4.99
C ASN A 125 2.86 -10.92 6.08
N ARG A 126 3.73 -10.01 6.54
CA ARG A 126 4.70 -10.34 7.58
C ARG A 126 4.05 -10.61 8.93
N LEU A 127 3.04 -9.84 9.32
CA LEU A 127 2.28 -10.09 10.55
C LEU A 127 1.54 -11.44 10.50
N LEU A 128 0.96 -11.79 9.34
CA LEU A 128 0.32 -13.09 9.14
C LEU A 128 1.30 -14.26 9.20
N GLU A 129 2.53 -14.10 8.68
CA GLU A 129 3.61 -15.09 8.83
C GLU A 129 3.98 -15.33 10.31
N TYR A 130 3.89 -14.31 11.14
CA TYR A 130 4.07 -14.42 12.61
C TYR A 130 2.82 -14.94 13.33
N GLY A 131 1.72 -15.20 12.61
CA GLY A 131 0.45 -15.67 13.18
C GLY A 131 -0.44 -14.57 13.77
N HIS A 132 -0.07 -13.30 13.64
CA HIS A 132 -0.87 -12.18 14.11
C HIS A 132 -1.95 -11.80 13.11
N ASP A 133 -3.18 -11.59 13.59
CA ASP A 133 -4.34 -11.22 12.79
C ASP A 133 -4.88 -9.82 13.11
N LEU A 134 -4.53 -9.26 14.27
CA LEU A 134 -5.04 -7.99 14.72
C LEU A 134 -4.04 -6.85 14.48
N VAL A 135 -4.56 -5.76 13.92
CA VAL A 135 -3.81 -4.53 13.66
C VAL A 135 -4.59 -3.31 14.14
N LYS A 136 -3.89 -2.27 14.55
CA LYS A 136 -4.49 -0.99 14.94
C LYS A 136 -4.19 0.08 13.92
N VAL A 137 -5.24 0.77 13.45
CA VAL A 137 -5.13 1.87 12.50
C VAL A 137 -4.51 3.09 13.17
N SER A 138 -3.57 3.74 12.49
CA SER A 138 -2.92 4.96 12.97
C SER A 138 -3.91 6.12 13.11
N THR A 139 -3.57 7.07 13.98
CA THR A 139 -4.36 8.29 14.20
C THR A 139 -3.51 9.51 13.85
N HIS A 140 -4.08 10.46 13.10
CA HIS A 140 -3.42 11.73 12.81
C HIS A 140 -4.43 12.87 12.65
N ARG A 141 -3.97 14.10 12.85
CA ARG A 141 -4.79 15.30 12.63
C ARG A 141 -5.03 15.52 11.13
N GLY A 142 -6.23 16.01 10.79
CA GLY A 142 -6.60 16.31 9.41
C GLY A 142 -6.94 15.06 8.58
N ALA A 143 -7.41 14.01 9.22
CA ALA A 143 -8.02 12.87 8.55
C ALA A 143 -9.28 13.31 7.80
N CYS A 144 -9.54 12.73 6.64
CA CYS A 144 -10.77 12.98 5.88
C CYS A 144 -11.96 12.24 6.50
N GLU A 145 -13.17 12.65 6.12
CA GLU A 145 -14.42 12.06 6.63
C GLU A 145 -14.49 10.54 6.49
N LYS A 146 -13.93 9.97 5.41
CA LYS A 146 -13.90 8.52 5.19
C LYS A 146 -12.98 7.80 6.18
N CYS A 147 -11.89 8.44 6.61
CA CYS A 147 -10.89 7.84 7.48
C CYS A 147 -11.16 8.07 8.97
N ILE A 148 -11.82 9.17 9.34
CA ILE A 148 -12.13 9.51 10.74
C ILE A 148 -12.77 8.34 11.51
N PRO A 149 -13.77 7.62 10.97
CA PRO A 149 -14.41 6.53 11.71
C PRO A 149 -13.48 5.34 12.02
N TRP A 150 -12.36 5.24 11.30
CA TRP A 150 -11.44 4.11 11.38
C TRP A 150 -10.17 4.38 12.19
N GLN A 151 -9.90 5.64 12.53
CA GLN A 151 -8.73 6.00 13.31
C GLN A 151 -8.73 5.32 14.69
N GLY A 152 -7.61 4.71 15.04
CA GLY A 152 -7.43 4.02 16.33
C GLY A 152 -8.23 2.72 16.47
N LYS A 153 -9.05 2.32 15.47
CA LYS A 153 -9.75 1.04 15.49
C LYS A 153 -8.80 -0.12 15.31
N VAL A 154 -9.13 -1.22 15.95
CA VAL A 154 -8.51 -2.52 15.73
C VAL A 154 -9.27 -3.24 14.63
N LEU A 155 -8.54 -3.81 13.68
CA LEU A 155 -9.06 -4.55 12.53
C LEU A 155 -8.47 -5.96 12.51
N SER A 156 -9.27 -6.94 12.08
CA SER A 156 -8.79 -8.26 11.72
C SER A 156 -8.28 -8.25 10.28
N LEU A 157 -7.07 -8.74 10.03
CA LEU A 157 -6.47 -8.84 8.70
C LEU A 157 -7.19 -9.84 7.80
N THR A 158 -7.71 -10.93 8.39
CA THR A 158 -8.31 -12.07 7.66
C THR A 158 -9.78 -12.35 8.02
N GLY A 159 -10.31 -11.70 9.05
CA GLY A 159 -11.63 -12.01 9.61
C GLY A 159 -11.65 -13.21 10.56
N ARG A 160 -10.49 -13.82 10.89
CA ARG A 160 -10.42 -14.96 11.82
C ARG A 160 -10.77 -14.60 13.25
N THR A 161 -10.49 -13.37 13.66
CA THR A 161 -10.72 -12.93 15.03
C THR A 161 -12.11 -12.29 15.12
N PRO A 162 -13.07 -12.94 15.79
CA PRO A 162 -14.43 -12.40 15.89
C PRO A 162 -14.46 -11.15 16.75
N GLY A 163 -15.46 -10.29 16.51
CA GLY A 163 -15.64 -9.05 17.29
C GLY A 163 -14.88 -7.84 16.76
N TYR A 164 -14.01 -8.02 15.77
CA TYR A 164 -13.30 -6.93 15.11
C TYR A 164 -13.74 -6.79 13.64
N PRO A 165 -13.94 -5.57 13.13
CA PRO A 165 -14.17 -5.35 11.71
C PRO A 165 -12.94 -5.79 10.91
N THR A 166 -13.17 -6.23 9.68
CA THR A 166 -12.08 -6.68 8.81
C THR A 166 -11.36 -5.52 8.14
N LEU A 167 -10.12 -5.74 7.76
CA LEU A 167 -9.36 -4.82 6.93
C LEU A 167 -10.07 -4.54 5.60
N GLN A 168 -10.75 -5.56 5.03
CA GLN A 168 -11.49 -5.40 3.78
C GLN A 168 -12.70 -4.48 3.94
N GLU A 169 -13.51 -4.65 5.00
CA GLU A 169 -14.63 -3.76 5.30
C GLU A 169 -14.17 -2.31 5.45
N ALA A 170 -13.02 -2.09 6.09
CA ALA A 170 -12.47 -0.75 6.24
C ALA A 170 -12.03 -0.14 4.89
N LYS A 171 -11.42 -0.96 4.01
CA LYS A 171 -11.06 -0.54 2.64
C LYS A 171 -12.28 -0.22 1.81
N ASP A 172 -13.32 -1.04 1.86
CA ASP A 172 -14.58 -0.84 1.13
C ASP A 172 -15.33 0.42 1.60
N ALA A 173 -15.20 0.75 2.89
CA ALA A 173 -15.70 2.01 3.44
C ALA A 173 -14.84 3.23 3.10
N GLY A 174 -13.71 3.03 2.39
CA GLY A 174 -12.85 4.09 1.86
C GLY A 174 -11.63 4.42 2.69
N LEU A 175 -11.26 3.60 3.69
CA LEU A 175 -9.95 3.70 4.33
C LEU A 175 -8.85 3.32 3.32
N PHE A 176 -7.68 3.92 3.45
CA PHE A 176 -6.53 3.73 2.54
C PHE A 176 -6.80 4.13 1.08
N HIS A 177 -7.68 5.11 0.86
CA HIS A 177 -7.92 5.72 -0.46
C HIS A 177 -6.64 6.39 -1.03
N PRO A 178 -6.59 6.72 -2.33
CA PRO A 178 -5.47 7.46 -2.91
C PRO A 178 -5.09 8.70 -2.09
N ARG A 179 -3.80 8.88 -1.83
CA ARG A 179 -3.22 9.92 -0.96
C ARG A 179 -3.59 9.80 0.53
N CYS A 180 -4.17 8.68 0.97
CA CYS A 180 -4.36 8.43 2.39
C CYS A 180 -3.01 8.42 3.13
N ARG A 181 -3.01 8.90 4.38
CA ARG A 181 -1.82 8.94 5.25
C ARG A 181 -1.89 7.92 6.39
N HIS A 182 -3.00 7.18 6.48
CA HIS A 182 -3.16 6.17 7.51
C HIS A 182 -2.33 4.94 7.18
N ALA A 183 -1.77 4.35 8.22
CA ALA A 183 -1.16 3.04 8.21
C ALA A 183 -1.79 2.21 9.35
N TYR A 184 -1.37 0.99 9.50
CA TYR A 184 -1.67 0.17 10.67
C TYR A 184 -0.41 -0.54 11.15
N GLY A 185 -0.42 -0.92 12.42
CA GLY A 185 0.62 -1.69 13.04
C GLY A 185 0.05 -2.84 13.86
N LEU A 186 0.93 -3.68 14.39
CA LEU A 186 0.56 -4.81 15.23
C LEU A 186 -0.30 -4.36 16.42
N TYR A 187 -1.38 -5.09 16.68
CA TYR A 187 -2.15 -4.99 17.91
C TYR A 187 -2.13 -6.32 18.65
N ILE A 188 -1.78 -6.30 19.91
CA ILE A 188 -1.85 -7.44 20.82
C ILE A 188 -2.90 -7.14 21.86
N ASP A 189 -3.90 -8.02 21.96
CA ASP A 189 -4.87 -8.00 23.06
C ASP A 189 -4.20 -8.59 24.29
N LEU A 190 -3.74 -7.71 25.18
CA LEU A 190 -3.01 -8.11 26.38
C LEU A 190 -3.90 -8.89 27.36
N ASP A 191 -5.18 -8.57 27.44
CA ASP A 191 -6.11 -9.25 28.34
C ASP A 191 -6.33 -10.70 27.88
N ALA A 192 -6.58 -10.90 26.56
CA ALA A 192 -6.69 -12.22 25.98
C ALA A 192 -5.37 -13.02 26.06
N ALA A 193 -4.23 -12.36 25.90
CA ALA A 193 -2.92 -12.99 26.03
C ALA A 193 -2.62 -13.44 27.47
N ILE A 194 -3.00 -12.65 28.47
CA ILE A 194 -2.85 -12.99 29.90
C ILE A 194 -3.77 -14.17 30.27
N GLU A 195 -5.01 -14.18 29.80
CA GLU A 195 -5.92 -15.31 30.02
C GLU A 195 -5.37 -16.62 29.43
N ALA A 196 -4.82 -16.57 28.22
CA ALA A 196 -4.22 -17.72 27.57
C ALA A 196 -2.98 -18.29 28.28
N LEU A 197 -2.25 -17.46 29.05
CA LEU A 197 -1.08 -17.87 29.86
C LEU A 197 -1.46 -18.34 31.26
N SER A 198 -2.69 -18.07 31.71
CA SER A 198 -3.16 -18.36 33.07
C SER A 198 -3.99 -19.63 33.21
N GLY A 199 -4.32 -20.29 32.07
CA GLY A 199 -5.05 -21.56 31.98
C GLY A 199 -4.16 -22.70 31.52
#